data_10d96eb5fa6cf073370ece958fc82599
#
_entry.id   10d96eb5fa6cf073370ece958fc82599
#
_cell.length_a   1.000
_cell.length_b   1.000
_cell.length_c   1.000
_cell.angle_alpha   90.00
_cell.angle_beta   90.00
_cell.angle_gamma   90.00
#
_symmetry.space_group_name_H-M   'P 1'
#
loop_
_entity.id
_entity.type
_entity.pdbx_description
1 polymer ?
#
loop_
_entity_poly.entity_id
_entity_poly.type
_entity_poly.pdbx_seq_one_letter_code
_entity_poly.pdbx_strand_id
1 'polypeptide(L)'
;MSQEPKNNEEGFMYKLASFIVDKRNLIFLIVAIGLVFSAFSRNWVQVENQLSAYLPKDSETYKGLHLMEDEFITFGTAKIMLVNVTYDEAQAVSERLEAVDGVQSVTFDDTKEHYTNASALYNITFDYSETDDMCETVMERVEDELSGYDMYVSATFGDTASKTLAQEIGVIVIIVAIVVVSVLILTSQTYAEVPVLLITFIAAALLNMGTNFLLGTISFVSNSVTIVLQLALSVDYAIIFCNRYKEEHEKLPTREAVIVALSKAVPEICGS
;
A
#
# COMPACT_ATOMS: atom_id res chain seq x y z
N MET A 1 47.27 31.74 1.94
CA MET A 1 46.17 32.34 2.75
C MET A 1 45.21 31.19 3.08
N SER A 2 45.44 30.59 4.23
CA SER A 2 44.59 29.56 4.81
C SER A 2 43.32 30.23 5.33
N GLN A 3 42.18 29.90 4.68
CA GLN A 3 40.89 30.26 5.27
C GLN A 3 40.67 29.34 6.45
N GLU A 4 40.67 29.91 7.64
CA GLU A 4 40.16 29.25 8.84
C GLU A 4 38.72 28.77 8.61
N PRO A 5 38.33 27.61 9.14
CA PRO A 5 36.96 27.15 9.04
C PRO A 5 36.06 28.10 9.85
N LYS A 6 35.22 28.86 9.15
CA LYS A 6 34.20 29.70 9.74
C LYS A 6 33.37 28.88 10.73
N ASN A 7 33.36 29.34 11.98
CA ASN A 7 32.63 28.79 13.14
C ASN A 7 31.17 28.41 12.74
N ASN A 8 30.96 27.14 12.41
CA ASN A 8 29.63 26.59 12.12
C ASN A 8 28.74 26.46 13.39
N GLU A 9 29.28 26.78 14.56
CA GLU A 9 28.62 26.64 15.86
C GLU A 9 27.49 27.66 16.11
N GLU A 10 27.38 28.71 15.31
CA GLU A 10 26.35 29.74 15.46
C GLU A 10 25.14 29.57 14.54
N GLY A 11 25.18 28.64 13.63
CA GLY A 11 24.09 28.39 12.65
C GLY A 11 22.82 27.85 13.31
N PHE A 12 21.65 28.25 12.79
CA PHE A 12 20.35 27.71 13.21
C PHE A 12 20.32 26.19 13.21
N MET A 13 20.86 25.55 12.15
CA MET A 13 20.89 24.10 12.02
C MET A 13 21.75 23.41 13.09
N TYR A 14 22.87 24.03 13.50
CA TYR A 14 23.68 23.48 14.57
C TYR A 14 22.95 23.55 15.93
N LYS A 15 22.26 24.64 16.22
CA LYS A 15 21.44 24.78 17.44
C LYS A 15 20.29 23.79 17.46
N LEU A 16 19.64 23.58 16.33
CA LEU A 16 18.57 22.57 16.17
C LEU A 16 19.12 21.16 16.40
N ALA A 17 20.24 20.82 15.76
CA ALA A 17 20.90 19.51 15.92
C ALA A 17 21.35 19.27 17.37
N SER A 18 21.95 20.28 18.03
CA SER A 18 22.31 20.21 19.44
C SER A 18 21.10 19.99 20.34
N PHE A 19 19.99 20.70 20.11
CA PHE A 19 18.74 20.50 20.84
C PHE A 19 18.21 19.07 20.69
N ILE A 20 18.21 18.52 19.45
CA ILE A 20 17.77 17.15 19.17
C ILE A 20 18.62 16.14 19.95
N VAL A 21 19.94 16.27 19.90
CA VAL A 21 20.87 15.34 20.57
C VAL A 21 20.76 15.44 22.09
N ASP A 22 20.67 16.66 22.65
CA ASP A 22 20.61 16.87 24.09
C ASP A 22 19.25 16.46 24.68
N LYS A 23 18.17 16.62 23.92
CA LYS A 23 16.80 16.25 24.33
C LYS A 23 16.33 14.91 23.72
N ARG A 24 17.27 14.05 23.31
CA ARG A 24 16.97 12.76 22.69
C ARG A 24 15.90 11.94 23.42
N ASN A 25 15.95 11.91 24.76
CA ASN A 25 14.97 11.13 25.54
C ASN A 25 13.55 11.71 25.41
N LEU A 26 13.42 13.05 25.34
CA LEU A 26 12.14 13.72 25.10
C LEU A 26 11.62 13.39 23.69
N ILE A 27 12.51 13.40 22.69
CA ILE A 27 12.15 13.08 21.31
C ILE A 27 11.71 11.63 21.20
N PHE A 28 12.44 10.69 21.82
CA PHE A 28 12.02 9.29 21.88
C PHE A 28 10.65 9.11 22.53
N LEU A 29 10.35 9.86 23.60
CA LEU A 29 9.05 9.83 24.25
C LEU A 29 7.94 10.35 23.31
N ILE A 30 8.19 11.47 22.62
CA ILE A 30 7.23 12.02 21.64
C ILE A 30 6.97 11.02 20.51
N VAL A 31 8.02 10.42 19.96
CA VAL A 31 7.91 9.39 18.91
C VAL A 31 7.15 8.18 19.44
N ALA A 32 7.43 7.70 20.65
CA ALA A 32 6.73 6.58 21.24
C ALA A 32 5.23 6.86 21.43
N ILE A 33 4.87 8.05 21.92
CA ILE A 33 3.46 8.48 22.01
C ILE A 33 2.83 8.56 20.61
N GLY A 34 3.56 9.13 19.64
CA GLY A 34 3.12 9.20 18.26
C GLY A 34 2.88 7.81 17.65
N LEU A 35 3.74 6.83 17.92
CA LEU A 35 3.57 5.45 17.45
C LEU A 35 2.34 4.78 18.04
N VAL A 36 2.11 4.96 19.35
CA VAL A 36 0.89 4.44 20.01
C VAL A 36 -0.35 5.09 19.39
N PHE A 37 -0.35 6.40 19.22
CA PHE A 37 -1.43 7.11 18.55
C PHE A 37 -1.65 6.60 17.11
N SER A 38 -0.58 6.44 16.33
CA SER A 38 -0.62 5.96 14.95
C SER A 38 -1.17 4.54 14.83
N ALA A 39 -0.91 3.68 15.81
CA ALA A 39 -1.45 2.33 15.84
C ALA A 39 -2.99 2.30 15.92
N PHE A 40 -3.59 3.31 16.56
CA PHE A 40 -5.04 3.46 16.63
C PHE A 40 -5.60 4.25 15.44
N SER A 41 -4.97 5.38 15.10
CA SER A 41 -5.49 6.32 14.11
C SER A 41 -5.47 5.79 12.67
N ARG A 42 -4.61 4.82 12.36
CA ARG A 42 -4.59 4.18 11.04
C ARG A 42 -5.95 3.57 10.65
N ASN A 43 -6.76 3.14 11.64
CA ASN A 43 -8.08 2.56 11.41
C ASN A 43 -9.17 3.63 11.15
N TRP A 44 -8.85 4.91 11.30
CA TRP A 44 -9.77 6.02 11.04
C TRP A 44 -9.70 6.52 9.60
N VAL A 45 -8.72 6.05 8.86
CA VAL A 45 -8.54 6.40 7.44
C VAL A 45 -9.56 5.63 6.61
N GLN A 46 -10.30 6.33 5.78
CA GLN A 46 -11.15 5.71 4.77
C GLN A 46 -10.34 5.56 3.49
N VAL A 47 -10.29 4.34 2.97
CA VAL A 47 -9.63 4.04 1.70
C VAL A 47 -10.70 3.93 0.63
N GLU A 48 -10.63 4.81 -0.38
CA GLU A 48 -11.51 4.78 -1.53
C GLU A 48 -10.99 3.78 -2.55
N ASN A 49 -11.77 2.74 -2.79
CA ASN A 49 -11.41 1.63 -3.64
C ASN A 49 -11.97 1.76 -5.06
N GLN A 50 -13.02 2.59 -5.24
CA GLN A 50 -13.67 2.78 -6.53
C GLN A 50 -12.89 3.77 -7.40
N LEU A 51 -12.50 3.34 -8.60
CA LEU A 51 -11.83 4.20 -9.57
C LEU A 51 -12.75 5.34 -10.08
N SER A 52 -14.06 5.11 -10.12
CA SER A 52 -15.06 6.11 -10.49
C SER A 52 -15.09 7.33 -9.57
N ALA A 53 -14.74 7.16 -8.29
CA ALA A 53 -14.67 8.24 -7.31
C ALA A 53 -13.61 9.31 -7.64
N TYR A 54 -12.63 8.98 -8.50
CA TYR A 54 -11.58 9.92 -8.93
C TYR A 54 -11.91 10.67 -10.21
N LEU A 55 -13.07 10.42 -10.81
CA LEU A 55 -13.51 11.17 -11.99
C LEU A 55 -13.85 12.61 -11.62
N PRO A 56 -13.49 13.59 -12.45
CA PRO A 56 -13.95 14.97 -12.26
C PRO A 56 -15.47 15.03 -12.23
N LYS A 57 -16.05 15.70 -11.23
CA LYS A 57 -17.51 15.79 -11.04
C LYS A 57 -18.24 16.48 -12.19
N ASP A 58 -17.56 17.26 -13.00
CA ASP A 58 -18.07 17.93 -14.18
C ASP A 58 -17.98 17.09 -15.45
N SER A 59 -17.27 15.94 -15.41
CA SER A 59 -17.15 15.04 -16.57
C SER A 59 -18.49 14.39 -16.93
N GLU A 60 -18.70 14.15 -18.21
CA GLU A 60 -19.90 13.45 -18.69
C GLU A 60 -19.96 12.02 -18.18
N THR A 61 -18.81 11.36 -18.02
CA THR A 61 -18.72 10.01 -17.48
C THR A 61 -19.19 9.97 -16.02
N TYR A 62 -18.77 10.93 -15.17
CA TYR A 62 -19.21 11.01 -13.77
C TYR A 62 -20.74 11.20 -13.70
N LYS A 63 -21.28 12.16 -14.49
CA LYS A 63 -22.72 12.43 -14.54
C LYS A 63 -23.51 11.24 -15.08
N GLY A 64 -22.98 10.54 -16.09
CA GLY A 64 -23.61 9.35 -16.64
C GLY A 64 -23.67 8.19 -15.66
N LEU A 65 -22.57 7.94 -14.91
CA LEU A 65 -22.51 6.90 -13.88
C LEU A 65 -23.52 7.20 -12.76
N HIS A 66 -23.54 8.42 -12.22
CA HIS A 66 -24.50 8.78 -11.18
C HIS A 66 -25.96 8.76 -11.66
N LEU A 67 -26.22 9.16 -12.91
CA LEU A 67 -27.56 9.02 -13.47
C LEU A 67 -27.98 7.55 -13.58
N MET A 68 -27.04 6.66 -13.93
CA MET A 68 -27.31 5.22 -13.95
C MET A 68 -27.56 4.67 -12.54
N GLU A 69 -26.76 5.07 -11.55
CA GLU A 69 -26.94 4.68 -10.15
C GLU A 69 -28.28 5.17 -9.57
N ASP A 70 -28.71 6.40 -9.92
CA ASP A 70 -29.93 7.00 -9.38
C ASP A 70 -31.21 6.48 -10.06
N GLU A 71 -31.16 6.18 -11.35
CA GLU A 71 -32.36 5.87 -12.16
C GLU A 71 -32.50 4.37 -12.47
N PHE A 72 -31.42 3.59 -12.37
CA PHE A 72 -31.41 2.17 -12.69
C PHE A 72 -30.79 1.35 -11.56
N ILE A 73 -31.38 0.20 -11.27
CA ILE A 73 -30.74 -0.80 -10.41
C ILE A 73 -29.72 -1.53 -11.27
N THR A 74 -28.44 -1.24 -11.05
CA THR A 74 -27.35 -1.97 -11.67
C THR A 74 -27.06 -3.20 -10.80
N PHE A 75 -27.43 -4.39 -11.30
CA PHE A 75 -27.13 -5.62 -10.61
C PHE A 75 -25.62 -5.93 -10.62
N GLY A 76 -25.12 -6.51 -9.53
CA GLY A 76 -23.76 -7.00 -9.47
C GLY A 76 -23.57 -8.10 -10.52
N THR A 77 -22.45 -8.07 -11.25
CA THR A 77 -22.08 -9.10 -12.21
C THR A 77 -20.67 -9.62 -11.97
N ALA A 78 -20.45 -10.91 -12.22
CA ALA A 78 -19.14 -11.50 -12.17
C ALA A 78 -18.87 -12.37 -13.41
N LYS A 79 -17.62 -12.38 -13.84
CA LYS A 79 -17.10 -13.31 -14.85
C LYS A 79 -16.17 -14.29 -14.17
N ILE A 80 -16.45 -15.56 -14.30
CA ILE A 80 -15.62 -16.63 -13.76
C ILE A 80 -15.14 -17.50 -14.90
N MET A 81 -13.84 -17.66 -15.01
CA MET A 81 -13.21 -18.57 -15.95
C MET A 81 -12.62 -19.76 -15.20
N LEU A 82 -13.06 -20.96 -15.55
CA LEU A 82 -12.46 -22.21 -15.11
C LEU A 82 -11.56 -22.76 -16.19
N VAL A 83 -10.41 -23.29 -15.82
CA VAL A 83 -9.47 -23.93 -16.74
C VAL A 83 -9.37 -25.44 -16.49
N ASN A 84 -9.00 -26.19 -17.52
CA ASN A 84 -8.87 -27.65 -17.49
C ASN A 84 -10.18 -28.36 -17.14
N VAL A 85 -11.32 -27.89 -17.66
CA VAL A 85 -12.64 -28.51 -17.50
C VAL A 85 -13.16 -29.03 -18.85
N THR A 86 -13.86 -30.17 -18.85
CA THR A 86 -14.59 -30.64 -20.02
C THR A 86 -15.89 -29.86 -20.20
N TYR A 87 -16.48 -29.87 -21.41
CA TYR A 87 -17.72 -29.17 -21.65
C TYR A 87 -18.88 -29.70 -20.79
N ASP A 88 -19.00 -31.02 -20.64
CA ASP A 88 -20.05 -31.63 -19.81
C ASP A 88 -19.91 -31.26 -18.34
N GLU A 89 -18.67 -31.18 -17.85
CA GLU A 89 -18.37 -30.73 -16.48
C GLU A 89 -18.68 -29.25 -16.32
N ALA A 90 -18.32 -28.42 -17.31
CA ALA A 90 -18.62 -27.01 -17.32
C ALA A 90 -20.13 -26.72 -17.31
N GLN A 91 -20.93 -27.53 -18.04
CA GLN A 91 -22.37 -27.43 -18.02
C GLN A 91 -22.95 -27.80 -16.64
N ALA A 92 -22.47 -28.90 -16.05
CA ALA A 92 -22.87 -29.28 -14.68
C ALA A 92 -22.51 -28.23 -13.64
N VAL A 93 -21.39 -27.54 -13.82
CA VAL A 93 -20.99 -26.38 -12.96
C VAL A 93 -21.98 -25.23 -13.16
N SER A 94 -22.37 -24.86 -14.37
CA SER A 94 -23.35 -23.82 -14.65
C SER A 94 -24.66 -24.06 -13.88
N GLU A 95 -25.18 -25.29 -13.92
CA GLU A 95 -26.43 -25.69 -13.21
C GLU A 95 -26.27 -25.56 -11.68
N ARG A 96 -25.09 -25.86 -11.13
CA ARG A 96 -24.82 -25.69 -9.69
C ARG A 96 -24.73 -24.23 -9.30
N LEU A 97 -24.11 -23.40 -10.14
CA LEU A 97 -23.99 -21.97 -9.91
C LEU A 97 -25.35 -21.27 -9.96
N GLU A 98 -26.27 -21.69 -10.85
CA GLU A 98 -27.64 -21.18 -10.88
C GLU A 98 -28.44 -21.54 -9.62
N ALA A 99 -28.08 -22.61 -8.95
CA ALA A 99 -28.74 -23.05 -7.71
C ALA A 99 -28.24 -22.32 -6.46
N VAL A 100 -27.19 -21.49 -6.56
CA VAL A 100 -26.67 -20.71 -5.41
C VAL A 100 -27.65 -19.60 -5.07
N ASP A 101 -28.04 -19.53 -3.81
CA ASP A 101 -28.97 -18.52 -3.30
C ASP A 101 -28.35 -17.11 -3.42
N GLY A 102 -29.01 -16.22 -4.15
CA GLY A 102 -28.56 -14.86 -4.47
C GLY A 102 -27.98 -14.72 -5.88
N VAL A 103 -27.87 -15.80 -6.65
CA VAL A 103 -27.56 -15.78 -8.09
C VAL A 103 -28.85 -15.66 -8.88
N GLN A 104 -28.98 -14.60 -9.69
CA GLN A 104 -30.14 -14.35 -10.55
C GLN A 104 -30.08 -15.17 -11.83
N SER A 105 -28.91 -15.21 -12.47
CA SER A 105 -28.71 -15.96 -13.71
C SER A 105 -27.22 -16.26 -13.95
N VAL A 106 -26.98 -17.39 -14.63
CA VAL A 106 -25.66 -17.75 -15.15
C VAL A 106 -25.76 -17.90 -16.66
N THR A 107 -24.91 -17.21 -17.40
CA THR A 107 -24.82 -17.36 -18.86
C THR A 107 -23.61 -18.19 -19.22
N PHE A 108 -23.87 -19.36 -19.78
CA PHE A 108 -22.86 -20.28 -20.30
C PHE A 108 -23.48 -21.04 -21.49
N ASP A 109 -22.76 -21.17 -22.58
CA ASP A 109 -23.18 -21.91 -23.78
C ASP A 109 -21.97 -22.53 -24.52
N ASP A 110 -22.22 -23.19 -25.65
CA ASP A 110 -21.21 -23.83 -26.47
C ASP A 110 -20.48 -22.91 -27.45
N THR A 111 -20.70 -21.60 -27.34
CA THR A 111 -19.98 -20.63 -28.17
C THR A 111 -18.50 -20.54 -27.79
N LYS A 112 -17.69 -20.09 -28.74
CA LYS A 112 -16.25 -19.89 -28.48
C LYS A 112 -15.97 -18.77 -27.44
N GLU A 113 -16.97 -17.96 -27.15
CA GLU A 113 -16.86 -16.91 -26.11
C GLU A 113 -16.92 -17.52 -24.72
N HIS A 114 -17.76 -18.57 -24.53
CA HIS A 114 -17.95 -19.19 -23.23
C HIS A 114 -17.16 -20.49 -23.06
N TYR A 115 -16.83 -21.23 -24.15
CA TYR A 115 -16.04 -22.46 -24.04
C TYR A 115 -15.00 -22.59 -25.14
N THR A 116 -13.73 -22.64 -24.75
CA THR A 116 -12.61 -22.85 -25.68
C THR A 116 -11.38 -23.43 -24.97
N ASN A 117 -10.62 -24.31 -25.63
CA ASN A 117 -9.38 -24.88 -25.11
C ASN A 117 -9.49 -25.49 -23.69
N ALA A 118 -10.56 -26.22 -23.41
CA ALA A 118 -10.84 -26.76 -22.08
C ALA A 118 -10.95 -25.70 -20.99
N SER A 119 -11.38 -24.48 -21.34
CA SER A 119 -11.68 -23.40 -20.43
C SER A 119 -13.11 -22.95 -20.63
N ALA A 120 -13.83 -22.76 -19.53
CA ALA A 120 -15.22 -22.31 -19.48
C ALA A 120 -15.31 -20.93 -18.86
N LEU A 121 -16.05 -20.01 -19.49
CA LEU A 121 -16.32 -18.66 -19.00
C LEU A 121 -17.81 -18.53 -18.68
N TYR A 122 -18.10 -18.24 -17.42
CA TYR A 122 -19.46 -17.98 -16.91
C TYR A 122 -19.63 -16.49 -16.68
N ASN A 123 -20.75 -15.94 -17.17
CA ASN A 123 -21.19 -14.60 -16.78
C ASN A 123 -22.34 -14.76 -15.77
N ILE A 124 -22.12 -14.31 -14.56
CA ILE A 124 -23.06 -14.45 -13.45
C ILE A 124 -23.65 -13.07 -13.14
N THR A 125 -24.97 -13.02 -13.00
CA THR A 125 -25.70 -11.83 -12.49
C THR A 125 -26.27 -12.17 -11.14
N PHE A 126 -26.12 -11.27 -10.18
CA PHE A 126 -26.59 -11.43 -8.80
C PHE A 126 -27.94 -10.75 -8.61
N ASP A 127 -28.70 -11.16 -7.59
CA ASP A 127 -30.00 -10.56 -7.23
C ASP A 127 -29.88 -9.19 -6.52
N TYR A 128 -28.65 -8.73 -6.27
CA TYR A 128 -28.35 -7.55 -5.49
C TYR A 128 -27.71 -6.47 -6.37
N SER A 129 -27.84 -5.20 -5.95
CA SER A 129 -27.12 -4.10 -6.60
C SER A 129 -25.61 -4.28 -6.47
N GLU A 130 -24.84 -3.81 -7.44
CA GLU A 130 -23.37 -3.86 -7.42
C GLU A 130 -22.75 -3.10 -6.22
N THR A 131 -23.52 -2.19 -5.60
CA THR A 131 -23.12 -1.44 -4.40
C THR A 131 -23.52 -2.11 -3.10
N ASP A 132 -24.21 -3.26 -3.15
CA ASP A 132 -24.67 -3.99 -1.95
C ASP A 132 -23.62 -5.02 -1.52
N ASP A 133 -23.25 -4.98 -0.24
CA ASP A 133 -22.29 -5.93 0.38
C ASP A 133 -22.74 -7.40 0.24
N MET A 134 -24.04 -7.63 0.00
CA MET A 134 -24.57 -8.96 -0.24
C MET A 134 -23.98 -9.62 -1.50
N CYS A 135 -23.58 -8.83 -2.51
CA CYS A 135 -22.90 -9.35 -3.69
C CYS A 135 -21.58 -10.06 -3.32
N GLU A 136 -20.79 -9.48 -2.39
CA GLU A 136 -19.55 -10.14 -1.91
C GLU A 136 -19.87 -11.45 -1.16
N THR A 137 -20.89 -11.44 -0.33
CA THR A 137 -21.29 -12.65 0.43
C THR A 137 -21.74 -13.78 -0.49
N VAL A 138 -22.50 -13.45 -1.56
CA VAL A 138 -22.91 -14.47 -2.55
C VAL A 138 -21.72 -14.93 -3.37
N MET A 139 -20.81 -14.02 -3.73
CA MET A 139 -19.59 -14.38 -4.45
C MET A 139 -18.70 -15.35 -3.67
N GLU A 140 -18.56 -15.16 -2.35
CA GLU A 140 -17.84 -16.12 -1.48
C GLU A 140 -18.47 -17.52 -1.55
N ARG A 141 -19.80 -17.62 -1.57
CA ARG A 141 -20.49 -18.92 -1.73
C ARG A 141 -20.23 -19.54 -3.09
N VAL A 142 -20.19 -18.74 -4.15
CA VAL A 142 -19.84 -19.17 -5.51
C VAL A 142 -18.41 -19.67 -5.56
N GLU A 143 -17.47 -18.97 -4.94
CA GLU A 143 -16.06 -19.39 -4.84
C GLU A 143 -15.90 -20.68 -4.03
N ASP A 144 -16.63 -20.82 -2.94
CA ASP A 144 -16.64 -22.06 -2.12
C ASP A 144 -17.14 -23.25 -2.92
N GLU A 145 -18.21 -23.08 -3.74
CA GLU A 145 -18.73 -24.12 -4.62
C GLU A 145 -17.70 -24.54 -5.69
N LEU A 146 -16.83 -23.61 -6.08
CA LEU A 146 -15.79 -23.83 -7.09
C LEU A 146 -14.41 -24.15 -6.49
N SER A 147 -14.31 -24.36 -5.18
CA SER A 147 -13.03 -24.51 -4.46
C SER A 147 -12.12 -25.64 -4.94
N GLY A 148 -12.62 -26.54 -5.79
CA GLY A 148 -11.82 -27.64 -6.40
C GLY A 148 -11.26 -27.33 -7.80
N TYR A 149 -11.55 -26.15 -8.35
CA TYR A 149 -11.18 -25.77 -9.71
C TYR A 149 -10.11 -24.67 -9.73
N ASP A 150 -9.32 -24.66 -10.79
CA ASP A 150 -8.42 -23.53 -11.07
C ASP A 150 -9.24 -22.43 -11.77
N MET A 151 -9.49 -21.32 -11.04
CA MET A 151 -10.42 -20.28 -11.46
C MET A 151 -9.80 -18.90 -11.48
N TYR A 152 -10.31 -18.05 -12.38
CA TYR A 152 -10.04 -16.63 -12.46
C TYR A 152 -11.35 -15.87 -12.38
N VAL A 153 -11.40 -14.86 -11.51
CA VAL A 153 -12.61 -14.08 -11.21
C VAL A 153 -12.42 -12.63 -11.58
N SER A 154 -13.45 -12.04 -12.19
CA SER A 154 -13.56 -10.60 -12.43
C SER A 154 -14.99 -10.17 -12.14
N ALA A 155 -15.20 -9.35 -11.10
CA ALA A 155 -16.51 -8.83 -10.70
C ALA A 155 -16.61 -7.33 -10.91
N THR A 156 -17.84 -6.82 -11.08
CA THR A 156 -18.12 -5.37 -11.15
C THR A 156 -18.29 -4.75 -9.76
N PHE A 157 -18.48 -5.57 -8.75
CA PHE A 157 -18.66 -5.18 -7.36
C PHE A 157 -17.51 -5.68 -6.49
N GLY A 158 -17.45 -5.16 -5.27
CA GLY A 158 -16.42 -5.51 -4.30
C GLY A 158 -15.06 -4.95 -4.69
N ASP A 159 -14.14 -5.11 -3.76
CA ASP A 159 -12.78 -4.57 -3.86
C ASP A 159 -11.81 -5.50 -4.63
N THR A 160 -12.28 -6.22 -5.67
CA THR A 160 -11.46 -7.23 -6.35
C THR A 160 -10.17 -6.63 -6.89
N ALA A 161 -10.24 -5.43 -7.49
CA ALA A 161 -9.05 -4.74 -7.99
C ALA A 161 -8.13 -4.30 -6.84
N SER A 162 -8.69 -3.78 -5.74
CA SER A 162 -7.91 -3.33 -4.58
C SER A 162 -7.35 -4.51 -3.78
N LYS A 163 -8.10 -5.61 -3.65
CA LYS A 163 -7.63 -6.86 -3.02
C LYS A 163 -6.46 -7.47 -3.80
N THR A 164 -6.57 -7.57 -5.12
CA THR A 164 -5.49 -8.06 -5.99
C THR A 164 -4.26 -7.16 -5.91
N LEU A 165 -4.46 -5.84 -6.01
CA LEU A 165 -3.37 -4.89 -5.84
C LEU A 165 -2.71 -4.99 -4.46
N ALA A 166 -3.49 -5.13 -3.39
CA ALA A 166 -2.95 -5.28 -2.04
C ALA A 166 -2.09 -6.55 -1.88
N GLN A 167 -2.49 -7.66 -2.50
CA GLN A 167 -1.70 -8.90 -2.52
C GLN A 167 -0.40 -8.73 -3.31
N GLU A 168 -0.46 -8.15 -4.52
CA GLU A 168 0.72 -7.88 -5.35
C GLU A 168 1.69 -6.92 -4.64
N ILE A 169 1.17 -5.86 -4.01
CA ILE A 169 2.00 -4.93 -3.23
C ILE A 169 2.62 -5.61 -2.03
N GLY A 170 1.92 -6.55 -1.38
CA GLY A 170 2.50 -7.37 -0.31
C GLY A 170 3.78 -8.08 -0.75
N VAL A 171 3.77 -8.69 -1.93
CA VAL A 171 4.96 -9.32 -2.54
C VAL A 171 6.04 -8.30 -2.86
N ILE A 172 5.66 -7.17 -3.45
CA ILE A 172 6.61 -6.08 -3.78
C ILE A 172 7.29 -5.55 -2.50
N VAL A 173 6.54 -5.33 -1.43
CA VAL A 173 7.08 -4.85 -0.14
C VAL A 173 8.10 -5.83 0.43
N ILE A 174 7.86 -7.14 0.33
CA ILE A 174 8.82 -8.16 0.76
C ILE A 174 10.12 -8.09 -0.07
N ILE A 175 9.99 -7.98 -1.40
CA ILE A 175 11.15 -7.84 -2.30
C ILE A 175 11.93 -6.57 -1.96
N VAL A 176 11.26 -5.44 -1.82
CA VAL A 176 11.87 -4.15 -1.44
C VAL A 176 12.56 -4.26 -0.08
N ALA A 177 11.94 -4.90 0.91
CA ALA A 177 12.55 -5.11 2.23
C ALA A 177 13.85 -5.93 2.14
N ILE A 178 13.89 -6.99 1.31
CA ILE A 178 15.10 -7.78 1.08
C ILE A 178 16.19 -6.93 0.43
N VAL A 179 15.84 -6.12 -0.59
CA VAL A 179 16.79 -5.21 -1.25
C VAL A 179 17.33 -4.19 -0.25
N VAL A 180 16.46 -3.55 0.55
CA VAL A 180 16.84 -2.58 1.58
C VAL A 180 17.81 -3.20 2.60
N VAL A 181 17.49 -4.37 3.13
CA VAL A 181 18.39 -5.08 4.07
C VAL A 181 19.72 -5.39 3.42
N SER A 182 19.72 -5.84 2.17
CA SER A 182 20.96 -6.15 1.44
C SER A 182 21.83 -4.90 1.24
N VAL A 183 21.24 -3.78 0.84
CA VAL A 183 21.94 -2.50 0.69
C VAL A 183 22.48 -2.02 2.03
N LEU A 184 21.70 -2.09 3.10
CA LEU A 184 22.15 -1.70 4.43
C LEU A 184 23.33 -2.57 4.91
N ILE A 185 23.30 -3.88 4.70
CA ILE A 185 24.41 -4.78 5.07
C ILE A 185 25.68 -4.43 4.30
N LEU A 186 25.57 -4.11 3.00
CA LEU A 186 26.72 -3.75 2.16
C LEU A 186 27.28 -2.36 2.49
N THR A 187 26.43 -1.43 2.93
CA THR A 187 26.82 -0.02 3.18
C THR A 187 27.24 0.18 4.64
N SER A 188 26.72 -0.63 5.56
CA SER A 188 26.97 -0.52 6.99
C SER A 188 28.34 -1.12 7.36
N GLN A 189 29.05 -0.44 8.25
CA GLN A 189 30.31 -0.94 8.81
C GLN A 189 30.11 -1.77 10.09
N THR A 190 28.94 -1.65 10.71
CA THR A 190 28.64 -2.33 11.97
C THR A 190 27.31 -3.07 11.88
N TYR A 191 27.30 -4.35 12.19
CA TYR A 191 26.07 -5.16 12.17
C TYR A 191 24.93 -4.61 13.05
N ALA A 192 25.27 -3.86 14.11
CA ALA A 192 24.26 -3.24 14.98
C ALA A 192 23.54 -2.04 14.34
N GLU A 193 24.11 -1.41 13.32
CA GLU A 193 23.52 -0.28 12.59
C GLU A 193 22.26 -0.70 11.84
N VAL A 194 22.30 -1.87 11.20
CA VAL A 194 21.19 -2.38 10.36
C VAL A 194 19.88 -2.54 11.14
N PRO A 195 19.82 -3.24 12.30
CA PRO A 195 18.57 -3.38 13.04
C PRO A 195 18.04 -2.05 13.59
N VAL A 196 18.92 -1.12 13.96
CA VAL A 196 18.49 0.22 14.42
C VAL A 196 17.83 0.99 13.29
N LEU A 197 18.41 0.97 12.09
CA LEU A 197 17.81 1.63 10.92
C LEU A 197 16.49 0.99 10.53
N LEU A 198 16.39 -0.35 10.54
CA LEU A 198 15.13 -1.04 10.24
C LEU A 198 14.02 -0.68 11.22
N ILE A 199 14.31 -0.64 12.52
CA ILE A 199 13.33 -0.20 13.53
C ILE A 199 12.90 1.25 13.27
N THR A 200 13.83 2.11 12.88
CA THR A 200 13.53 3.51 12.55
C THR A 200 12.64 3.61 11.31
N PHE A 201 12.88 2.81 10.29
CA PHE A 201 12.06 2.78 9.06
C PHE A 201 10.64 2.28 9.34
N ILE A 202 10.51 1.20 10.14
CA ILE A 202 9.21 0.70 10.57
C ILE A 202 8.46 1.77 11.38
N ALA A 203 9.15 2.45 12.29
CA ALA A 203 8.55 3.52 13.07
C ALA A 203 8.10 4.69 12.18
N ALA A 204 8.91 5.10 11.20
CA ALA A 204 8.56 6.15 10.24
C ALA A 204 7.34 5.75 9.39
N ALA A 205 7.28 4.50 8.91
CA ALA A 205 6.15 4.00 8.14
C ALA A 205 4.85 3.97 8.98
N LEU A 206 4.91 3.52 10.22
CA LEU A 206 3.77 3.52 11.13
C LEU A 206 3.27 4.94 11.44
N LEU A 207 4.17 5.89 11.67
CA LEU A 207 3.81 7.31 11.87
C LEU A 207 3.14 7.88 10.63
N ASN A 208 3.67 7.60 9.45
CA ASN A 208 3.09 8.05 8.18
C ASN A 208 1.66 7.48 8.00
N MET A 209 1.49 6.17 8.15
CA MET A 209 0.16 5.55 8.05
C MET A 209 -0.82 6.12 9.09
N GLY A 210 -0.33 6.39 10.31
CA GLY A 210 -1.17 6.93 11.38
C GLY A 210 -1.54 8.40 11.21
N THR A 211 -0.80 9.17 10.40
CA THR A 211 -1.13 10.58 10.12
C THR A 211 -2.05 10.77 8.92
N ASN A 212 -2.26 9.73 8.11
CA ASN A 212 -3.12 9.78 6.94
C ASN A 212 -4.58 10.14 7.26
N PHE A 213 -5.07 9.88 8.50
CA PHE A 213 -6.42 10.28 8.91
C PHE A 213 -6.68 11.78 8.77
N LEU A 214 -5.63 12.63 8.80
CA LEU A 214 -5.74 14.07 8.58
C LEU A 214 -6.19 14.41 7.16
N LEU A 215 -6.01 13.49 6.21
CA LEU A 215 -6.43 13.64 4.81
C LEU A 215 -7.87 13.19 4.59
N GLY A 216 -8.49 12.52 5.58
CA GLY A 216 -9.84 11.95 5.49
C GLY A 216 -9.86 10.68 4.65
N THR A 217 -10.24 10.80 3.38
CA THR A 217 -10.26 9.68 2.42
C THR A 217 -9.01 9.69 1.55
N ILE A 218 -8.38 8.54 1.40
CA ILE A 218 -7.20 8.37 0.54
C ILE A 218 -7.45 7.29 -0.52
N SER A 219 -6.79 7.41 -1.66
CA SER A 219 -6.83 6.39 -2.71
C SER A 219 -6.16 5.10 -2.27
N PHE A 220 -6.74 3.95 -2.64
CA PHE A 220 -6.11 2.64 -2.44
C PHE A 220 -4.74 2.55 -3.14
N VAL A 221 -4.59 3.18 -4.31
CA VAL A 221 -3.31 3.25 -5.02
C VAL A 221 -2.28 4.05 -4.21
N SER A 222 -2.67 5.23 -3.70
CA SER A 222 -1.78 6.06 -2.86
C SER A 222 -1.40 5.34 -1.57
N ASN A 223 -2.37 4.68 -0.91
CA ASN A 223 -2.13 3.91 0.30
C ASN A 223 -1.09 2.80 0.07
N SER A 224 -1.22 2.11 -1.04
CA SER A 224 -0.37 0.98 -1.41
C SER A 224 1.06 1.40 -1.78
N VAL A 225 1.20 2.46 -2.59
CA VAL A 225 2.51 2.95 -3.08
C VAL A 225 3.27 3.68 -1.98
N THR A 226 2.59 4.34 -1.06
CA THR A 226 3.21 5.14 0.02
C THR A 226 4.22 4.34 0.84
N ILE A 227 3.93 3.08 1.17
CA ILE A 227 4.83 2.23 1.97
C ILE A 227 6.16 2.00 1.22
N VAL A 228 6.10 1.71 -0.07
CA VAL A 228 7.28 1.46 -0.90
C VAL A 228 8.14 2.72 -1.02
N LEU A 229 7.49 3.87 -1.32
CA LEU A 229 8.18 5.16 -1.39
C LEU A 229 8.79 5.56 -0.06
N GLN A 230 8.07 5.35 1.05
CA GLN A 230 8.58 5.65 2.39
C GLN A 230 9.84 4.83 2.71
N LEU A 231 9.86 3.54 2.38
CA LEU A 231 11.04 2.70 2.59
C LEU A 231 12.21 3.18 1.74
N ALA A 232 12.00 3.47 0.46
CA ALA A 232 13.05 3.96 -0.44
C ALA A 232 13.68 5.26 0.06
N LEU A 233 12.85 6.29 0.36
CA LEU A 233 13.33 7.57 0.88
C LEU A 233 14.02 7.43 2.25
N SER A 234 13.53 6.55 3.11
CA SER A 234 14.14 6.34 4.43
C SER A 234 15.57 5.77 4.30
N VAL A 235 15.80 4.87 3.34
CA VAL A 235 17.16 4.32 3.07
C VAL A 235 18.10 5.42 2.59
N ASP A 236 17.67 6.24 1.63
CA ASP A 236 18.49 7.31 1.09
C ASP A 236 18.89 8.32 2.17
N TYR A 237 17.94 8.75 3.00
CA TYR A 237 18.20 9.67 4.10
C TYR A 237 19.12 9.05 5.17
N ALA A 238 18.95 7.77 5.47
CA ALA A 238 19.83 7.06 6.39
C ALA A 238 21.27 6.99 5.87
N ILE A 239 21.45 6.68 4.59
CA ILE A 239 22.78 6.61 3.96
C ILE A 239 23.48 7.97 4.01
N ILE A 240 22.77 9.06 3.65
CA ILE A 240 23.29 10.42 3.71
C ILE A 240 23.75 10.75 5.14
N PHE A 241 22.90 10.51 6.13
CA PHE A 241 23.22 10.80 7.53
C PHE A 241 24.38 9.95 8.05
N CYS A 242 24.37 8.64 7.80
CA CYS A 242 25.41 7.73 8.26
C CYS A 242 26.77 8.06 7.65
N ASN A 243 26.81 8.41 6.36
CA ASN A 243 28.06 8.82 5.71
C ASN A 243 28.61 10.11 6.31
N ARG A 244 27.75 11.12 6.53
CA ARG A 244 28.17 12.35 7.21
C ARG A 244 28.66 12.11 8.64
N TYR A 245 27.97 11.23 9.38
CA TYR A 245 28.41 10.89 10.72
C TYR A 245 29.78 10.22 10.71
N LYS A 246 30.06 9.31 9.78
CA LYS A 246 31.35 8.63 9.64
C LYS A 246 32.49 9.64 9.38
N GLU A 247 32.28 10.54 8.42
CA GLU A 247 33.26 11.61 8.10
C GLU A 247 33.63 12.50 9.31
N GLU A 248 32.61 12.86 10.10
CA GLU A 248 32.82 13.73 11.25
C GLU A 248 33.35 12.98 12.46
N HIS A 249 32.99 11.71 12.63
CA HIS A 249 33.43 10.90 13.77
C HIS A 249 34.94 10.56 13.74
N GLU A 250 35.56 10.58 12.57
CA GLU A 250 37.01 10.46 12.45
C GLU A 250 37.78 11.61 13.10
N LYS A 251 37.13 12.78 13.24
CA LYS A 251 37.77 14.02 13.67
C LYS A 251 37.25 14.55 15.01
N LEU A 252 36.03 14.16 15.39
CA LEU A 252 35.31 14.69 16.52
C LEU A 252 34.82 13.61 17.47
N PRO A 253 34.66 13.92 18.77
CA PRO A 253 34.00 13.02 19.72
C PRO A 253 32.57 12.70 19.27
N THR A 254 32.07 11.53 19.64
CA THR A 254 30.76 10.99 19.20
C THR A 254 29.61 12.01 19.27
N ARG A 255 29.47 12.75 20.39
CA ARG A 255 28.39 13.72 20.55
C ARG A 255 28.50 14.87 19.56
N GLU A 256 29.68 15.45 19.40
CA GLU A 256 29.93 16.56 18.47
C GLU A 256 29.80 16.10 17.03
N ALA A 257 30.33 14.92 16.70
CA ALA A 257 30.21 14.31 15.39
C ALA A 257 28.73 14.16 14.96
N VAL A 258 27.87 13.69 15.87
CA VAL A 258 26.41 13.56 15.56
C VAL A 258 25.78 14.93 15.34
N ILE A 259 26.11 15.96 16.16
CA ILE A 259 25.55 17.30 16.00
C ILE A 259 25.97 17.90 14.65
N VAL A 260 27.26 17.82 14.31
CA VAL A 260 27.77 18.37 13.05
C VAL A 260 27.20 17.60 11.86
N ALA A 261 27.18 16.25 11.92
CA ALA A 261 26.59 15.42 10.86
C ALA A 261 25.13 15.77 10.62
N LEU A 262 24.34 15.89 11.70
CA LEU A 262 22.92 16.25 11.60
C LEU A 262 22.72 17.65 11.03
N SER A 263 23.52 18.62 11.47
CA SER A 263 23.45 20.01 10.98
C SER A 263 23.77 20.15 9.48
N LYS A 264 24.57 19.24 8.93
CA LYS A 264 24.91 19.18 7.50
C LYS A 264 23.94 18.34 6.70
N ALA A 265 23.53 17.17 7.22
CA ALA A 265 22.64 16.25 6.51
C ALA A 265 21.21 16.79 6.36
N VAL A 266 20.66 17.49 7.37
CA VAL A 266 19.30 18.01 7.29
C VAL A 266 19.08 18.97 6.11
N PRO A 267 19.95 19.98 5.85
CA PRO A 267 19.82 20.81 4.67
C PRO A 267 19.95 20.04 3.35
N GLU A 268 20.83 19.03 3.29
CA GLU A 268 20.99 18.18 2.10
C GLU A 268 19.71 17.38 1.82
N ILE A 269 19.12 16.77 2.84
CA ILE A 269 17.87 16.02 2.75
C ILE A 269 16.69 16.93 2.38
N CYS A 270 16.63 18.15 2.94
CA CYS A 270 15.54 19.08 2.62
C CYS A 270 15.68 19.73 1.23
N GLY A 271 16.88 19.68 0.63
CA GLY A 271 17.15 20.24 -0.70
C GLY A 271 17.08 19.22 -1.84
N SER A 272 17.00 17.94 -1.53
CA SER A 272 16.83 16.86 -2.52
C SER A 272 15.34 16.65 -2.81
#